data_5e9eac76a01b94867b6894415c0881d9
#
_entry.id   5e9eac76a01b94867b6894415c0881d9
#
_cell.length_a   1.000
_cell.length_b   1.000
_cell.length_c   1.000
_cell.angle_alpha   90.00
_cell.angle_beta   90.00
_cell.angle_gamma   90.00
#
_symmetry.space_group_name_H-M   'P 1'
#
loop_
_entity.id
_entity.type
_entity.pdbx_description
1 polymer ?
#
loop_
_entity_poly.entity_id
_entity_poly.type
_entity_poly.pdbx_seq_one_letter_code
_entity_poly.pdbx_strand_id
1 'polypeptide(L)'
;GNPADVLLTLLDNLGFTDNYIECMIPTVGVYPIATANDKSQISAPLMSRFAVIDIPDYTPEEKKVIFSKFALPKVLKRMSLKEDECIMSEEGLDEVIELYSNTSGIRDLEQAAEHIAANALYQIEVDHVKSVTFDAEMVRNLLK
;
A
#
# COMPACT_ATOMS: atom_id res chain seq x y z
N GLY A 1 26.66 14.06 -7.14
CA GLY A 1 26.03 13.90 -8.45
C GLY A 1 24.56 13.54 -8.29
N ASN A 2 23.75 13.90 -9.24
CA ASN A 2 22.33 13.56 -9.22
C ASN A 2 22.17 12.07 -9.58
N PRO A 3 21.51 11.23 -8.75
CA PRO A 3 21.28 9.82 -9.07
C PRO A 3 20.57 9.58 -10.40
N ALA A 4 19.75 10.53 -10.85
CA ALA A 4 19.06 10.46 -12.13
C ALA A 4 20.02 10.43 -13.34
N ASP A 5 21.18 11.08 -13.25
CA ASP A 5 22.17 11.10 -14.34
C ASP A 5 22.82 9.72 -14.53
N VAL A 6 23.03 9.00 -13.43
CA VAL A 6 23.53 7.61 -13.47
C VAL A 6 22.53 6.68 -14.12
N LEU A 7 21.23 6.86 -13.82
CA LEU A 7 20.16 6.08 -14.45
C LEU A 7 20.07 6.33 -15.96
N LEU A 8 20.26 7.56 -16.41
CA LEU A 8 20.27 7.88 -17.85
C LEU A 8 21.34 7.08 -18.59
N THR A 9 22.55 7.02 -18.04
CA THR A 9 23.66 6.27 -18.61
C THR A 9 23.37 4.77 -18.66
N LEU A 10 22.76 4.23 -17.60
CA LEU A 10 22.36 2.82 -17.53
C LEU A 10 21.30 2.47 -18.60
N LEU A 11 20.30 3.35 -18.77
CA LEU A 11 19.19 3.14 -19.69
C LEU A 11 19.58 3.29 -21.17
N ASP A 12 20.64 3.99 -21.48
CA ASP A 12 21.14 4.13 -22.85
C ASP A 12 21.85 2.86 -23.38
N ASN A 13 21.95 1.81 -22.57
CA ASN A 13 22.59 0.53 -22.92
C ASN A 13 24.05 0.64 -23.41
N LEU A 14 24.72 1.72 -23.04
CA LEU A 14 26.12 1.99 -23.40
C LEU A 14 27.09 1.44 -22.35
N GLY A 15 26.57 0.88 -21.27
CA GLY A 15 27.35 0.53 -20.09
C GLY A 15 27.58 1.74 -19.19
N PHE A 16 28.08 1.49 -18.00
CA PHE A 16 28.47 2.54 -17.05
C PHE A 16 29.84 2.21 -16.44
N THR A 17 30.56 3.23 -16.04
CA THR A 17 31.82 3.06 -15.30
C THR A 17 31.50 2.99 -13.81
N ASP A 18 31.79 1.86 -13.18
CA ASP A 18 31.75 1.73 -11.74
C ASP A 18 32.93 2.40 -11.10
N ASN A 19 32.68 3.37 -10.22
CA ASN A 19 33.73 4.17 -9.59
C ASN A 19 34.53 3.41 -8.53
N TYR A 20 34.02 2.28 -8.04
CA TYR A 20 34.69 1.45 -7.06
C TYR A 20 35.61 0.41 -7.75
N ILE A 21 35.09 -0.23 -8.81
CA ILE A 21 35.82 -1.24 -9.58
C ILE A 21 36.71 -0.59 -10.65
N GLU A 22 36.45 0.67 -10.96
CA GLU A 22 37.18 1.47 -11.99
C GLU A 22 37.16 0.82 -13.37
N CYS A 23 36.10 0.10 -13.72
CA CYS A 23 35.93 -0.49 -15.02
C CYS A 23 34.54 -0.22 -15.60
N MET A 24 34.43 -0.33 -16.93
CA MET A 24 33.16 -0.21 -17.63
C MET A 24 32.39 -1.52 -17.54
N ILE A 25 31.14 -1.46 -17.04
CA ILE A 25 30.23 -2.59 -16.95
C ILE A 25 29.25 -2.51 -18.12
N PRO A 26 29.19 -3.50 -19.00
CA PRO A 26 28.22 -3.52 -20.09
C PRO A 26 26.80 -3.74 -19.56
N THR A 27 25.84 -2.99 -20.11
CA THR A 27 24.42 -3.07 -19.73
C THR A 27 23.52 -3.64 -20.83
N VAL A 28 24.11 -4.18 -21.88
CA VAL A 28 23.37 -4.84 -22.96
C VAL A 28 22.62 -6.06 -22.42
N GLY A 29 21.32 -6.16 -22.73
CA GLY A 29 20.48 -7.27 -22.25
C GLY A 29 19.89 -7.05 -20.84
N VAL A 30 20.10 -5.89 -20.22
CA VAL A 30 19.46 -5.50 -18.97
C VAL A 30 18.12 -4.84 -19.27
N TYR A 31 17.06 -5.32 -18.62
CA TYR A 31 15.70 -4.79 -18.73
C TYR A 31 15.30 -4.15 -17.39
N PRO A 32 15.52 -2.84 -17.22
CA PRO A 32 15.18 -2.18 -15.96
C PRO A 32 13.68 -1.97 -15.82
N ILE A 33 13.17 -2.24 -14.62
CA ILE A 33 11.79 -1.93 -14.22
C ILE A 33 11.86 -0.95 -13.06
N ALA A 34 11.14 0.15 -13.17
CA ALA A 34 11.06 1.17 -12.14
C ALA A 34 9.60 1.40 -11.73
N THR A 35 9.39 1.74 -10.47
CA THR A 35 8.10 2.17 -9.94
C THR A 35 8.20 3.57 -9.37
N ALA A 36 7.14 4.35 -9.53
CA ALA A 36 7.04 5.68 -8.96
C ALA A 36 5.60 5.98 -8.55
N ASN A 37 5.45 6.74 -7.48
CA ASN A 37 4.12 7.19 -7.02
C ASN A 37 3.64 8.40 -7.83
N ASP A 38 4.56 9.24 -8.27
CA ASP A 38 4.26 10.46 -9.01
C ASP A 38 5.24 10.63 -10.17
N LYS A 39 4.73 10.47 -11.37
CA LYS A 39 5.51 10.63 -12.60
C LYS A 39 5.88 12.09 -12.90
N SER A 40 5.21 13.06 -12.31
CA SER A 40 5.52 14.48 -12.52
C SER A 40 6.88 14.88 -11.94
N GLN A 41 7.37 14.10 -10.97
CA GLN A 41 8.69 14.30 -10.36
C GLN A 41 9.84 13.72 -11.20
N ILE A 42 9.54 12.97 -12.24
CA ILE A 42 10.54 12.32 -13.08
C ILE A 42 10.89 13.26 -14.25
N SER A 43 12.18 13.46 -14.47
CA SER A 43 12.65 14.32 -15.56
C SER A 43 12.23 13.79 -16.95
N ALA A 44 11.95 14.70 -17.89
CA ALA A 44 11.56 14.34 -19.24
C ALA A 44 12.57 13.42 -19.97
N PRO A 45 13.89 13.60 -19.82
CA PRO A 45 14.86 12.67 -20.39
C PRO A 45 14.75 11.24 -19.88
N LEU A 46 14.43 11.04 -18.59
CA LEU A 46 14.18 9.71 -18.03
C LEU A 46 12.87 9.14 -18.54
N MET A 47 11.80 9.93 -18.55
CA MET A 47 10.48 9.49 -19.03
C MET A 47 10.52 9.00 -20.48
N SER A 48 11.32 9.62 -21.33
CA SER A 48 11.43 9.24 -22.74
C SER A 48 12.06 7.86 -22.97
N ARG A 49 12.75 7.33 -21.97
CA ARG A 49 13.43 6.02 -22.02
C ARG A 49 12.62 4.88 -21.44
N PHE A 50 11.46 5.17 -20.83
CA PHE A 50 10.57 4.18 -20.26
C PHE A 50 9.29 4.01 -21.09
N ALA A 51 8.83 2.78 -21.22
CA ALA A 51 7.44 2.51 -21.55
C ALA A 51 6.61 2.67 -20.28
N VAL A 52 5.86 3.76 -20.20
CA VAL A 52 5.09 4.10 -18.99
C VAL A 52 3.79 3.32 -18.96
N ILE A 53 3.57 2.60 -17.88
CA ILE A 53 2.30 1.92 -17.59
C ILE A 53 1.70 2.60 -16.35
N ASP A 54 0.59 3.30 -16.55
CA ASP A 54 -0.15 3.89 -15.44
C ASP A 54 -1.00 2.82 -14.77
N ILE A 55 -0.84 2.68 -13.44
CA ILE A 55 -1.68 1.81 -12.62
C ILE A 55 -2.73 2.71 -11.98
N PRO A 56 -4.02 2.57 -12.32
CA PRO A 56 -5.07 3.40 -11.75
C PRO A 56 -5.26 3.11 -10.25
N ASP A 57 -5.76 4.11 -9.53
CA ASP A 57 -6.19 3.93 -8.15
C ASP A 57 -7.41 3.00 -8.09
N TYR A 58 -7.55 2.33 -6.95
CA TYR A 58 -8.72 1.49 -6.69
C TYR A 58 -9.99 2.31 -6.53
N THR A 59 -11.10 1.80 -7.08
CA THR A 59 -12.42 2.37 -6.83
C THR A 59 -12.84 2.12 -5.37
N PRO A 60 -13.83 2.89 -4.83
CA PRO A 60 -14.36 2.65 -3.50
C PRO A 60 -14.88 1.21 -3.31
N GLU A 61 -15.53 0.65 -4.31
CA GLU A 61 -16.04 -0.72 -4.31
C GLU A 61 -14.91 -1.74 -4.23
N GLU A 62 -13.85 -1.53 -5.03
CA GLU A 62 -12.66 -2.37 -4.98
C GLU A 62 -11.95 -2.27 -3.63
N LYS A 63 -11.82 -1.06 -3.08
CA LYS A 63 -11.27 -0.83 -1.73
C LYS A 63 -12.07 -1.57 -0.65
N LYS A 64 -13.40 -1.55 -0.74
CA LYS A 64 -14.28 -2.29 0.19
C LYS A 64 -14.04 -3.79 0.15
N VAL A 65 -13.90 -4.36 -1.05
CA VAL A 65 -13.57 -5.79 -1.23
C VAL A 65 -12.17 -6.09 -0.69
N ILE A 66 -11.18 -5.26 -1.02
CA ILE A 66 -9.80 -5.43 -0.55
C ILE A 66 -9.74 -5.39 0.98
N PHE A 67 -10.41 -4.43 1.60
CA PHE A 67 -10.45 -4.31 3.05
C PHE A 67 -11.10 -5.52 3.71
N SER A 68 -12.32 -5.88 3.28
CA SER A 68 -13.12 -6.92 3.94
C SER A 68 -12.62 -8.33 3.69
N LYS A 69 -12.08 -8.63 2.49
CA LYS A 69 -11.69 -9.98 2.10
C LYS A 69 -10.20 -10.26 2.19
N PHE A 70 -9.37 -9.23 2.26
CA PHE A 70 -7.92 -9.40 2.27
C PHE A 70 -7.24 -8.70 3.44
N ALA A 71 -7.42 -7.39 3.61
CA ALA A 71 -6.71 -6.63 4.63
C ALA A 71 -7.11 -7.05 6.05
N LEU A 72 -8.39 -7.02 6.37
CA LEU A 72 -8.89 -7.38 7.70
C LEU A 72 -8.62 -8.85 8.05
N PRO A 73 -8.95 -9.85 7.23
CA PRO A 73 -8.64 -11.25 7.52
C PRO A 73 -7.15 -11.53 7.72
N LYS A 74 -6.30 -10.90 6.92
CA LYS A 74 -4.83 -11.00 7.06
C LYS A 74 -4.35 -10.51 8.43
N VAL A 75 -4.87 -9.38 8.88
CA VAL A 75 -4.51 -8.79 10.18
C VAL A 75 -5.08 -9.62 11.33
N LEU A 76 -6.33 -10.05 11.25
CA LEU A 76 -6.95 -10.91 12.26
C LEU A 76 -6.15 -12.20 12.46
N LYS A 77 -5.75 -12.85 11.37
CA LYS A 77 -4.90 -14.05 11.43
C LYS A 77 -3.55 -13.77 12.11
N ARG A 78 -2.92 -12.63 11.81
CA ARG A 78 -1.65 -12.23 12.44
C ARG A 78 -1.81 -11.98 13.95
N MET A 79 -2.95 -11.46 14.38
CA MET A 79 -3.27 -11.20 15.79
C MET A 79 -3.93 -12.38 16.51
N SER A 80 -4.06 -13.53 15.85
CA SER A 80 -4.71 -14.73 16.39
C SER A 80 -6.19 -14.52 16.77
N LEU A 81 -6.85 -13.58 16.08
CA LEU A 81 -8.27 -13.33 16.19
C LEU A 81 -9.04 -14.14 15.14
N LYS A 82 -10.22 -14.61 15.51
CA LYS A 82 -11.15 -15.26 14.58
C LYS A 82 -12.04 -14.22 13.90
N GLU A 83 -12.56 -14.57 12.74
CA GLU A 83 -13.44 -13.67 11.99
C GLU A 83 -14.77 -13.36 12.72
N ASP A 84 -15.25 -14.27 13.56
CA ASP A 84 -16.42 -14.09 14.39
C ASP A 84 -16.19 -13.27 15.66
N GLU A 85 -14.94 -13.00 16.01
CA GLU A 85 -14.55 -12.15 17.14
C GLU A 85 -14.43 -10.67 16.78
N CYS A 86 -14.18 -10.34 15.52
CA CYS A 86 -14.08 -8.98 15.01
C CYS A 86 -14.97 -8.82 13.76
N ILE A 87 -16.12 -8.24 13.93
CA ILE A 87 -17.14 -8.13 12.88
C ILE A 87 -17.28 -6.68 12.46
N MET A 88 -17.34 -6.45 11.15
CA MET A 88 -17.63 -5.14 10.55
C MET A 88 -19.08 -5.12 10.04
N SER A 89 -19.84 -4.12 10.47
CA SER A 89 -21.15 -3.86 9.84
C SER A 89 -20.95 -3.26 8.43
N GLU A 90 -21.97 -3.29 7.59
CA GLU A 90 -21.93 -2.65 6.27
C GLU A 90 -21.64 -1.15 6.39
N GLU A 91 -22.29 -0.46 7.33
CA GLU A 91 -22.07 0.95 7.63
C GLU A 91 -20.64 1.20 8.13
N GLY A 92 -20.09 0.29 8.93
CA GLY A 92 -18.70 0.34 9.39
C GLY A 92 -17.71 0.22 8.24
N LEU A 93 -17.95 -0.71 7.32
CA LEU A 93 -17.15 -0.85 6.10
C LEU A 93 -17.20 0.41 5.23
N ASP A 94 -18.40 0.93 5.01
CA ASP A 94 -18.59 2.15 4.21
C ASP A 94 -17.86 3.35 4.84
N GLU A 95 -17.88 3.49 6.17
CA GLU A 95 -17.16 4.55 6.88
C GLU A 95 -15.64 4.42 6.71
N VAL A 96 -15.08 3.20 6.77
CA VAL A 96 -13.65 2.98 6.50
C VAL A 96 -13.30 3.47 5.10
N ILE A 97 -14.09 3.11 4.09
CA ILE A 97 -13.83 3.48 2.70
C ILE A 97 -13.97 4.99 2.50
N GLU A 98 -14.94 5.64 3.15
CA GLU A 98 -15.11 7.09 3.08
C GLU A 98 -13.93 7.84 3.69
N LEU A 99 -13.44 7.41 4.85
CA LEU A 99 -12.28 8.01 5.54
C LEU A 99 -10.98 7.95 4.69
N TYR A 100 -10.83 6.89 3.90
CA TYR A 100 -9.66 6.70 3.04
C TYR A 100 -9.97 6.84 1.54
N SER A 101 -11.05 7.54 1.20
CA SER A 101 -11.44 7.77 -0.21
C SER A 101 -10.40 8.56 -1.01
N ASN A 102 -9.72 9.48 -0.35
CA ASN A 102 -8.73 10.38 -0.98
C ASN A 102 -7.30 9.84 -0.95
N THR A 103 -7.07 8.64 -0.41
CA THR A 103 -5.74 8.03 -0.37
C THR A 103 -5.56 7.06 -1.53
N SER A 104 -4.39 7.07 -2.13
CA SER A 104 -4.01 6.11 -3.15
C SER A 104 -3.45 4.83 -2.53
N GLY A 105 -3.85 3.67 -3.06
CA GLY A 105 -3.33 2.38 -2.64
C GLY A 105 -4.05 1.76 -1.44
N ILE A 106 -3.48 0.68 -0.93
CA ILE A 106 -4.08 -0.19 0.10
C ILE A 106 -3.39 -0.10 1.47
N ARG A 107 -2.26 0.62 1.56
CA ARG A 107 -1.49 0.70 2.83
C ARG A 107 -2.33 1.26 3.97
N ASP A 108 -3.08 2.32 3.70
CA ASP A 108 -3.92 2.96 4.71
C ASP A 108 -5.08 2.06 5.14
N LEU A 109 -5.60 1.24 4.22
CA LEU A 109 -6.60 0.22 4.54
C LEU A 109 -6.02 -0.88 5.43
N GLU A 110 -4.78 -1.31 5.21
CA GLU A 110 -4.10 -2.25 6.11
C GLU A 110 -3.89 -1.65 7.50
N GLN A 111 -3.50 -0.38 7.60
CA GLN A 111 -3.38 0.32 8.88
C GLN A 111 -4.74 0.44 9.59
N ALA A 112 -5.80 0.78 8.88
CA ALA A 112 -7.14 0.81 9.43
C ALA A 112 -7.56 -0.57 9.98
N ALA A 113 -7.28 -1.65 9.25
CA ALA A 113 -7.52 -3.01 9.72
C ALA A 113 -6.72 -3.33 10.99
N GLU A 114 -5.48 -2.88 11.10
CA GLU A 114 -4.65 -3.04 12.31
C GLU A 114 -5.25 -2.34 13.52
N HIS A 115 -5.70 -1.10 13.37
CA HIS A 115 -6.36 -0.36 14.46
C HIS A 115 -7.65 -1.02 14.92
N ILE A 116 -8.48 -1.46 13.97
CA ILE A 116 -9.75 -2.14 14.26
C ILE A 116 -9.49 -3.48 14.97
N ALA A 117 -8.58 -4.29 14.46
CA ALA A 117 -8.24 -5.57 15.07
C ALA A 117 -7.61 -5.42 16.45
N ALA A 118 -6.73 -4.44 16.63
CA ALA A 118 -6.11 -4.16 17.94
C ALA A 118 -7.15 -3.72 18.98
N ASN A 119 -8.13 -2.89 18.57
CA ASN A 119 -9.21 -2.50 19.46
C ASN A 119 -10.12 -3.69 19.82
N ALA A 120 -10.44 -4.55 18.85
CA ALA A 120 -11.20 -5.78 19.12
C ALA A 120 -10.46 -6.68 20.09
N LEU A 121 -9.17 -6.91 19.90
CA LEU A 121 -8.34 -7.70 20.79
C LEU A 121 -8.33 -7.13 22.21
N TYR A 122 -8.16 -5.81 22.33
CA TYR A 122 -8.19 -5.13 23.63
C TYR A 122 -9.52 -5.37 24.36
N GLN A 123 -10.65 -5.18 23.69
CA GLN A 123 -11.98 -5.39 24.31
C GLN A 123 -12.22 -6.86 24.71
N ILE A 124 -11.72 -7.81 23.91
CA ILE A 124 -11.84 -9.23 24.22
C ILE A 124 -10.99 -9.60 25.45
N GLU A 125 -9.75 -9.14 25.51
CA GLU A 125 -8.80 -9.51 26.57
C GLU A 125 -9.07 -8.74 27.87
N VAL A 126 -9.40 -7.46 27.80
CA VAL A 126 -9.54 -6.58 28.97
C VAL A 126 -10.99 -6.50 29.44
N ASP A 127 -11.94 -6.31 28.53
CA ASP A 127 -13.35 -6.15 28.85
C ASP A 127 -14.11 -7.49 28.86
N HIS A 128 -13.41 -8.58 28.51
CA HIS A 128 -13.94 -9.96 28.50
C HIS A 128 -15.19 -10.14 27.64
N VAL A 129 -15.31 -9.39 26.56
CA VAL A 129 -16.36 -9.58 25.57
C VAL A 129 -16.02 -10.75 24.65
N LYS A 130 -17.02 -11.42 24.08
CA LYS A 130 -16.81 -12.57 23.18
C LYS A 130 -16.50 -12.15 21.75
N SER A 131 -17.07 -11.04 21.33
CA SER A 131 -16.91 -10.48 19.98
C SER A 131 -17.16 -8.98 20.00
N VAL A 132 -16.65 -8.28 19.01
CA VAL A 132 -16.83 -6.85 18.82
C VAL A 132 -17.36 -6.60 17.41
N THR A 133 -18.47 -5.86 17.31
CA THR A 133 -19.04 -5.43 16.03
C THR A 133 -18.80 -3.94 15.87
N PHE A 134 -18.11 -3.56 14.80
CA PHE A 134 -17.78 -2.17 14.49
C PHE A 134 -18.83 -1.58 13.54
N ASP A 135 -19.55 -0.57 14.00
CA ASP A 135 -20.43 0.26 13.20
C ASP A 135 -19.72 1.54 12.71
N ALA A 136 -20.42 2.37 11.98
CA ALA A 136 -19.86 3.62 11.45
C ALA A 136 -19.35 4.57 12.55
N GLU A 137 -20.07 4.67 13.67
CA GLU A 137 -19.69 5.54 14.78
C GLU A 137 -18.40 5.06 15.47
N MET A 138 -18.31 3.76 15.75
CA MET A 138 -17.12 3.15 16.35
C MET A 138 -15.90 3.32 15.43
N VAL A 139 -16.07 3.08 14.13
CA VAL A 139 -15.01 3.26 13.13
C VAL A 139 -14.55 4.71 13.09
N ARG A 140 -15.47 5.65 13.05
CA ARG A 140 -15.15 7.09 13.03
C ARG A 140 -14.38 7.53 14.27
N ASN A 141 -14.77 7.06 15.44
CA ASN A 141 -14.11 7.39 16.70
C ASN A 141 -12.72 6.76 16.83
N LEU A 142 -12.52 5.60 16.23
CA LEU A 142 -11.27 4.86 16.31
C LEU A 142 -10.22 5.35 15.30
N LEU A 143 -10.64 5.73 14.09
CA LEU A 143 -9.73 6.05 12.97
C LEU A 143 -9.52 7.55 12.73
N LYS A 144 -10.23 8.42 13.43
CA LYS A 144 -9.98 9.87 13.48
C LYS A 144 -8.99 10.16 14.59
#